data_d39158af457c75e620b6705817bf338d
#
_entry.id   d39158af457c75e620b6705817bf338d
#
_cell.length_a   1.000
_cell.length_b   1.000
_cell.length_c   1.000
_cell.angle_alpha   90.00
_cell.angle_beta   90.00
_cell.angle_gamma   90.00
#
_symmetry.space_group_name_H-M   'P 1'
#
loop_
_entity.id
_entity.type
_entity.pdbx_description
1 polymer ?
#
loop_
_entity_poly.entity_id
_entity_poly.type
_entity_poly.pdbx_seq_one_letter_code
_entity_poly.pdbx_strand_id
1 'polypeptide(L)'
;MGDFYHSNDSASTDYSQKIEELENSKQFQDAIGLIREQMKNNLQWNVLRSFGIICAILSLILLRFAAIPLILLVVGLYYWPQYKKRKALFGDRIRSNDEIYLDDILSPVLKEVFPKASIKEDGSIPSEALSHLCPRSTDFLCFKDLSFHDDKELTVSNLYAHHTETRYRTSNGHTRTEHVEVTDFLGQVFSLCLPINFSGHLRVVPTKKSFLFKREVNGVYPGARGDEVQIETEDIRNNENYNIYCTDELSARKFLTPKMLEWFDRQISQNAMCVFLKDKKLFISLYTDRYIFPTPQKPEDIDQLSLVSEYHKLCRELALIKEITAIFEGEAS
;
A
#
# COMPACT_ATOMS: atom_id res chain seq x y z
N MET A 1 21.26 -8.91 -11.61
CA MET A 1 20.22 -7.94 -11.19
C MET A 1 20.71 -6.50 -11.25
N GLY A 2 22.01 -6.23 -11.14
CA GLY A 2 22.60 -4.90 -11.38
C GLY A 2 22.21 -4.27 -12.72
N ASP A 3 22.01 -5.08 -13.75
CA ASP A 3 21.75 -4.61 -15.11
C ASP A 3 20.37 -3.97 -15.32
N PHE A 4 19.36 -4.32 -14.51
CA PHE A 4 18.02 -3.73 -14.69
C PHE A 4 17.92 -2.32 -14.12
N TYR A 5 18.62 -2.04 -13.01
CA TYR A 5 18.66 -0.70 -12.42
C TYR A 5 19.51 0.28 -13.24
N HIS A 6 20.44 -0.23 -14.04
CA HIS A 6 21.32 0.56 -14.91
C HIS A 6 20.99 0.46 -16.42
N SER A 7 20.01 -0.39 -16.81
CA SER A 7 19.72 -0.60 -18.23
C SER A 7 18.94 0.57 -18.84
N ASN A 8 19.53 1.11 -19.89
CA ASN A 8 18.97 2.09 -20.82
C ASN A 8 17.66 1.58 -21.45
N ASP A 9 16.92 2.47 -22.11
CA ASP A 9 15.62 2.27 -22.80
C ASP A 9 15.47 0.98 -23.63
N SER A 10 16.58 0.36 -24.05
CA SER A 10 16.58 -0.90 -24.83
C SER A 10 16.07 -2.12 -24.05
N ALA A 11 16.36 -2.24 -22.75
CA ALA A 11 15.88 -3.38 -21.95
C ALA A 11 14.39 -3.26 -21.60
N SER A 12 13.89 -2.04 -21.44
CA SER A 12 12.45 -1.82 -21.21
C SER A 12 11.61 -2.20 -22.42
N THR A 13 12.16 -2.02 -23.64
CA THR A 13 11.50 -2.39 -24.90
C THR A 13 11.41 -3.92 -25.05
N ASP A 14 12.46 -4.66 -24.65
CA ASP A 14 12.48 -6.12 -24.69
C ASP A 14 11.43 -6.75 -23.75
N TYR A 15 11.29 -6.24 -22.53
CA TYR A 15 10.26 -6.73 -21.60
C TYR A 15 8.83 -6.38 -22.04
N SER A 16 8.61 -5.21 -22.65
CA SER A 16 7.30 -4.86 -23.21
C SER A 16 6.85 -5.86 -24.26
N GLN A 17 7.74 -6.22 -25.20
CA GLN A 17 7.45 -7.20 -26.24
C GLN A 17 7.13 -8.59 -25.65
N LYS A 18 7.92 -9.05 -24.67
CA LYS A 18 7.68 -10.34 -24.00
C LYS A 18 6.33 -10.38 -23.28
N ILE A 19 5.95 -9.29 -22.61
CA ILE A 19 4.65 -9.20 -21.94
C ILE A 19 3.51 -9.18 -22.97
N GLU A 20 3.67 -8.48 -24.10
CA GLU A 20 2.70 -8.52 -25.20
C GLU A 20 2.57 -9.92 -25.81
N GLU A 21 3.68 -10.63 -26.01
CA GLU A 21 3.67 -12.02 -26.49
C GLU A 21 2.97 -12.95 -25.48
N LEU A 22 3.23 -12.77 -24.18
CA LEU A 22 2.58 -13.53 -23.11
C LEU A 22 1.06 -13.25 -23.10
N GLU A 23 0.66 -11.98 -23.20
CA GLU A 23 -0.75 -11.59 -23.26
C GLU A 23 -1.46 -12.15 -24.52
N ASN A 24 -0.80 -12.14 -25.66
CA ASN A 24 -1.33 -12.66 -26.92
C ASN A 24 -1.25 -14.19 -27.03
N SER A 25 -0.61 -14.86 -26.08
CA SER A 25 -0.56 -16.32 -26.06
C SER A 25 -1.96 -16.92 -25.97
N LYS A 26 -2.21 -17.99 -26.72
CA LYS A 26 -3.50 -18.67 -26.69
C LYS A 26 -3.89 -19.10 -25.29
N GLN A 27 -2.91 -19.57 -24.51
CA GLN A 27 -3.15 -20.01 -23.14
C GLN A 27 -3.68 -18.89 -22.24
N PHE A 28 -3.10 -17.67 -22.33
CA PHE A 28 -3.57 -16.54 -21.53
C PHE A 28 -4.91 -16.01 -22.05
N GLN A 29 -5.11 -15.93 -23.36
CA GLN A 29 -6.37 -15.48 -23.96
C GLN A 29 -7.55 -16.41 -23.60
N ASP A 30 -7.33 -17.71 -23.53
CA ASP A 30 -8.33 -18.67 -23.08
C ASP A 30 -8.62 -18.52 -21.55
N ALA A 31 -7.58 -18.19 -20.76
CA ALA A 31 -7.71 -18.04 -19.31
C ALA A 31 -8.35 -16.71 -18.89
N ILE A 32 -8.02 -15.60 -19.56
CA ILE A 32 -8.44 -14.26 -19.14
C ILE A 32 -9.96 -14.10 -19.12
N GLY A 33 -10.67 -14.75 -20.03
CA GLY A 33 -12.13 -14.78 -20.05
C GLY A 33 -12.71 -15.37 -18.76
N LEU A 34 -12.19 -16.51 -18.32
CA LEU A 34 -12.60 -17.17 -17.09
C LEU A 34 -12.21 -16.36 -15.85
N ILE A 35 -11.02 -15.76 -15.84
CA ILE A 35 -10.54 -14.88 -14.77
C ILE A 35 -11.51 -13.70 -14.57
N ARG A 36 -11.81 -12.98 -15.66
CA ARG A 36 -12.75 -11.85 -15.63
C ARG A 36 -14.15 -12.26 -15.18
N GLU A 37 -14.65 -13.40 -15.67
CA GLU A 37 -15.95 -13.94 -15.27
C GLU A 37 -15.98 -14.29 -13.77
N GLN A 38 -14.92 -14.93 -13.25
CA GLN A 38 -14.81 -15.27 -11.85
C GLN A 38 -14.78 -14.00 -10.97
N MET A 39 -13.98 -13.01 -11.31
CA MET A 39 -13.88 -11.74 -10.58
C MET A 39 -15.21 -10.99 -10.56
N LYS A 40 -15.90 -10.88 -11.69
CA LYS A 40 -17.24 -10.27 -11.77
C LYS A 40 -18.28 -11.03 -10.94
N ASN A 41 -18.24 -12.36 -11.00
CA ASN A 41 -19.12 -13.20 -10.21
C ASN A 41 -18.87 -13.00 -8.70
N ASN A 42 -17.61 -12.83 -8.28
CA ASN A 42 -17.27 -12.50 -6.89
C ASN A 42 -17.88 -11.16 -6.45
N LEU A 43 -17.81 -10.11 -7.29
CA LEU A 43 -18.42 -8.82 -6.99
C LEU A 43 -19.94 -8.94 -6.83
N GLN A 44 -20.61 -9.59 -7.78
CA GLN A 44 -22.06 -9.81 -7.73
C GLN A 44 -22.45 -10.62 -6.49
N TRP A 45 -21.68 -11.67 -6.17
CA TRP A 45 -21.93 -12.49 -4.98
C TRP A 45 -21.77 -11.72 -3.68
N ASN A 46 -20.78 -10.84 -3.57
CA ASN A 46 -20.58 -10.00 -2.40
C ASN A 46 -21.74 -9.03 -2.19
N VAL A 47 -22.20 -8.38 -3.26
CA VAL A 47 -23.40 -7.51 -3.20
C VAL A 47 -24.64 -8.30 -2.79
N LEU A 48 -24.87 -9.45 -3.41
CA LEU A 48 -26.00 -10.31 -3.11
C LEU A 48 -25.99 -10.79 -1.65
N ARG A 49 -24.83 -11.20 -1.15
CA ARG A 49 -24.61 -11.62 0.23
C ARG A 49 -24.90 -10.48 1.20
N SER A 50 -24.36 -9.29 0.97
CA SER A 50 -24.58 -8.11 1.81
C SER A 50 -26.04 -7.72 1.87
N PHE A 51 -26.71 -7.68 0.70
CA PHE A 51 -28.15 -7.41 0.63
C PHE A 51 -28.96 -8.47 1.38
N GLY A 52 -28.62 -9.74 1.22
CA GLY A 52 -29.29 -10.84 1.95
C GLY A 52 -29.15 -10.72 3.47
N ILE A 53 -27.96 -10.35 3.97
CA ILE A 53 -27.73 -10.12 5.40
C ILE A 53 -28.60 -8.96 5.92
N ILE A 54 -28.63 -7.84 5.18
CA ILE A 54 -29.45 -6.68 5.55
C ILE A 54 -30.93 -7.06 5.61
N CYS A 55 -31.44 -7.77 4.59
CA CYS A 55 -32.82 -8.24 4.57
C CYS A 55 -33.12 -9.21 5.71
N ALA A 56 -32.18 -10.10 6.06
CA ALA A 56 -32.34 -11.01 7.20
C ALA A 56 -32.43 -10.26 8.54
N ILE A 57 -31.57 -9.26 8.76
CA ILE A 57 -31.59 -8.43 9.96
C ILE A 57 -32.94 -7.65 10.06
N LEU A 58 -33.35 -7.00 8.98
CA LEU A 58 -34.60 -6.27 8.94
C LEU A 58 -35.82 -7.20 9.20
N SER A 59 -35.81 -8.41 8.62
CA SER A 59 -36.88 -9.38 8.84
C SER A 59 -36.94 -9.85 10.29
N LEU A 60 -35.80 -10.06 10.95
CA LEU A 60 -35.71 -10.42 12.36
C LEU A 60 -36.29 -9.32 13.26
N ILE A 61 -36.01 -8.04 12.94
CA ILE A 61 -36.54 -6.88 13.68
C ILE A 61 -38.07 -6.77 13.54
N LEU A 62 -38.59 -6.93 12.30
CA LEU A 62 -39.97 -6.71 11.98
C LEU A 62 -40.89 -7.91 12.34
N LEU A 63 -40.46 -9.12 12.03
CA LEU A 63 -41.25 -10.34 12.12
C LEU A 63 -40.85 -11.23 13.31
N ARG A 64 -39.83 -10.84 14.05
CA ARG A 64 -39.28 -11.63 15.19
C ARG A 64 -39.05 -13.11 14.80
N PHE A 65 -39.58 -14.07 15.58
CA PHE A 65 -39.40 -15.48 15.33
C PHE A 65 -40.01 -15.99 14.02
N ALA A 66 -41.05 -15.32 13.50
CA ALA A 66 -41.67 -15.69 12.22
C ALA A 66 -40.72 -15.42 11.01
N ALA A 67 -39.69 -14.62 11.17
CA ALA A 67 -38.68 -14.38 10.12
C ALA A 67 -37.79 -15.60 9.84
N ILE A 68 -37.57 -16.46 10.81
CA ILE A 68 -36.63 -17.61 10.68
C ILE A 68 -37.02 -18.56 9.54
N PRO A 69 -38.28 -19.07 9.46
CA PRO A 69 -38.65 -19.95 8.36
C PRO A 69 -38.60 -19.22 6.99
N LEU A 70 -38.93 -17.93 6.95
CA LEU A 70 -38.84 -17.13 5.71
C LEU A 70 -37.40 -17.01 5.24
N ILE A 71 -36.45 -16.70 6.13
CA ILE A 71 -35.02 -16.61 5.82
C ILE A 71 -34.50 -17.95 5.31
N LEU A 72 -34.86 -19.07 5.97
CA LEU A 72 -34.47 -20.41 5.54
C LEU A 72 -35.01 -20.76 4.16
N LEU A 73 -36.24 -20.35 3.86
CA LEU A 73 -36.84 -20.55 2.55
C LEU A 73 -36.11 -19.76 1.46
N VAL A 74 -35.79 -18.49 1.71
CA VAL A 74 -35.00 -17.66 0.76
C VAL A 74 -33.60 -18.23 0.57
N VAL A 75 -32.92 -18.64 1.63
CA VAL A 75 -31.60 -19.30 1.55
C VAL A 75 -31.69 -20.58 0.73
N GLY A 76 -32.66 -21.44 1.00
CA GLY A 76 -32.83 -22.72 0.30
C GLY A 76 -33.18 -22.58 -1.18
N LEU A 77 -34.10 -21.66 -1.51
CA LEU A 77 -34.60 -21.51 -2.90
C LEU A 77 -33.72 -20.60 -3.77
N TYR A 78 -33.04 -19.64 -3.19
CA TYR A 78 -32.31 -18.61 -3.95
C TYR A 78 -30.78 -18.75 -3.78
N TYR A 79 -30.26 -18.68 -2.55
CA TYR A 79 -28.81 -18.71 -2.33
C TYR A 79 -28.18 -20.07 -2.61
N TRP A 80 -28.81 -21.16 -2.20
CA TRP A 80 -28.24 -22.50 -2.36
C TRP A 80 -28.04 -22.92 -3.82
N PRO A 81 -28.98 -22.70 -4.74
CA PRO A 81 -28.77 -22.97 -6.15
C PRO A 81 -27.67 -22.10 -6.77
N GLN A 82 -27.61 -20.82 -6.43
CA GLN A 82 -26.57 -19.92 -6.90
C GLN A 82 -25.17 -20.36 -6.39
N TYR A 83 -25.08 -20.71 -5.13
CA TYR A 83 -23.84 -21.25 -4.57
C TYR A 83 -23.40 -22.54 -5.26
N LYS A 84 -24.31 -23.50 -5.51
CA LYS A 84 -24.01 -24.73 -6.23
C LYS A 84 -23.54 -24.45 -7.66
N LYS A 85 -24.18 -23.52 -8.37
CA LYS A 85 -23.77 -23.12 -9.72
C LYS A 85 -22.37 -22.54 -9.71
N ARG A 86 -22.08 -21.65 -8.76
CA ARG A 86 -20.77 -21.04 -8.59
C ARG A 86 -19.69 -22.06 -8.28
N LYS A 87 -19.95 -22.99 -7.38
CA LYS A 87 -19.04 -24.10 -7.06
C LYS A 87 -18.77 -25.01 -8.27
N ALA A 88 -19.80 -25.30 -9.08
CA ALA A 88 -19.64 -26.08 -10.30
C ALA A 88 -18.78 -25.39 -11.37
N LEU A 89 -18.86 -24.03 -11.48
CA LEU A 89 -18.08 -23.27 -12.43
C LEU A 89 -16.62 -23.05 -11.99
N PHE A 90 -16.39 -22.77 -10.70
CA PHE A 90 -15.09 -22.31 -10.20
C PHE A 90 -14.41 -23.29 -9.22
N GLY A 91 -14.98 -24.47 -9.03
CA GLY A 91 -14.41 -25.51 -8.16
C GLY A 91 -14.68 -25.33 -6.67
N ASP A 92 -14.04 -26.15 -5.86
CA ASP A 92 -14.24 -26.17 -4.40
C ASP A 92 -13.61 -24.97 -3.69
N ARG A 93 -12.48 -24.49 -4.17
CA ARG A 93 -11.80 -23.31 -3.65
C ARG A 93 -12.16 -22.08 -4.49
N ILE A 94 -13.06 -21.28 -3.95
CA ILE A 94 -13.42 -20.01 -4.56
C ILE A 94 -12.41 -18.97 -4.07
N ARG A 95 -11.50 -18.56 -4.97
CA ARG A 95 -10.49 -17.54 -4.70
C ARG A 95 -11.12 -16.14 -4.60
N SER A 96 -10.56 -15.29 -3.75
CA SER A 96 -10.91 -13.86 -3.68
C SER A 96 -10.47 -13.11 -4.95
N ASN A 97 -10.98 -11.90 -5.17
CA ASN A 97 -10.50 -11.08 -6.29
C ASN A 97 -9.05 -10.65 -6.09
N ASP A 98 -8.60 -10.48 -4.84
CA ASP A 98 -7.20 -10.17 -4.54
C ASP A 98 -6.29 -11.36 -4.90
N GLU A 99 -6.62 -12.58 -4.46
CA GLU A 99 -5.86 -13.80 -4.82
C GLU A 99 -5.80 -13.98 -6.34
N ILE A 100 -6.91 -13.81 -7.06
CA ILE A 100 -6.96 -13.96 -8.53
C ILE A 100 -6.07 -12.90 -9.19
N TYR A 101 -6.19 -11.65 -8.77
CA TYR A 101 -5.43 -10.55 -9.32
C TYR A 101 -3.91 -10.72 -9.08
N LEU A 102 -3.53 -11.13 -7.87
CA LEU A 102 -2.12 -11.35 -7.52
C LEU A 102 -1.52 -12.54 -8.27
N ASP A 103 -2.22 -13.68 -8.29
CA ASP A 103 -1.68 -14.93 -8.84
C ASP A 103 -1.73 -14.98 -10.36
N ASP A 104 -2.87 -14.57 -10.95
CA ASP A 104 -3.15 -14.82 -12.38
C ASP A 104 -2.81 -13.62 -13.28
N ILE A 105 -2.72 -12.39 -12.71
CA ILE A 105 -2.44 -11.18 -13.47
C ILE A 105 -1.07 -10.59 -13.11
N LEU A 106 -0.84 -10.26 -11.84
CA LEU A 106 0.36 -9.54 -11.44
C LEU A 106 1.59 -10.44 -11.35
N SER A 107 1.46 -11.66 -10.81
CA SER A 107 2.56 -12.60 -10.67
C SER A 107 3.22 -13.00 -12.01
N PRO A 108 2.49 -13.27 -13.12
CA PRO A 108 3.10 -13.50 -14.43
C PRO A 108 3.96 -12.32 -14.91
N VAL A 109 3.46 -11.09 -14.76
CA VAL A 109 4.21 -9.87 -15.12
C VAL A 109 5.47 -9.73 -14.29
N LEU A 110 5.35 -9.92 -12.97
CA LEU A 110 6.51 -9.85 -12.07
C LEU A 110 7.57 -10.89 -12.37
N LYS A 111 7.18 -12.13 -12.63
CA LYS A 111 8.14 -13.22 -12.93
C LYS A 111 8.89 -12.98 -14.23
N GLU A 112 8.26 -12.36 -15.22
CA GLU A 112 8.94 -12.03 -16.48
C GLU A 112 9.97 -10.92 -16.29
N VAL A 113 9.62 -9.88 -15.54
CA VAL A 113 10.50 -8.71 -15.33
C VAL A 113 11.51 -8.95 -14.21
N PHE A 114 11.07 -9.56 -13.11
CA PHE A 114 11.86 -9.85 -11.92
C PHE A 114 11.69 -11.31 -11.48
N PRO A 115 12.44 -12.25 -12.05
CA PRO A 115 12.27 -13.68 -11.77
C PRO A 115 12.40 -14.06 -10.29
N LYS A 116 13.10 -13.25 -9.49
CA LYS A 116 13.27 -13.46 -8.04
C LYS A 116 12.21 -12.73 -7.20
N ALA A 117 11.46 -11.79 -7.77
CA ALA A 117 10.47 -11.05 -7.01
C ALA A 117 9.29 -11.95 -6.62
N SER A 118 8.74 -11.65 -5.45
CA SER A 118 7.53 -12.28 -4.95
C SER A 118 6.57 -11.23 -4.41
N ILE A 119 5.27 -11.53 -4.51
CA ILE A 119 4.24 -10.72 -3.89
C ILE A 119 3.49 -11.56 -2.88
N LYS A 120 3.20 -10.98 -1.71
CA LYS A 120 2.42 -11.61 -0.64
C LYS A 120 1.23 -10.72 -0.30
N GLU A 121 0.14 -11.33 0.13
CA GLU A 121 -1.06 -10.60 0.54
C GLU A 121 -0.81 -9.81 1.83
N ASP A 122 -0.17 -10.45 2.82
CA ASP A 122 0.15 -9.85 4.11
C ASP A 122 1.42 -9.03 4.07
N GLY A 123 1.41 -7.88 4.77
CA GLY A 123 2.55 -6.99 4.89
C GLY A 123 3.57 -7.47 5.94
N SER A 124 4.85 -7.19 5.69
CA SER A 124 5.97 -7.61 6.55
C SER A 124 6.66 -6.44 7.28
N ILE A 125 6.18 -5.20 7.10
CA ILE A 125 6.80 -4.04 7.73
C ILE A 125 6.60 -4.06 9.26
N PRO A 126 7.66 -3.95 10.07
CA PRO A 126 7.55 -3.99 11.52
C PRO A 126 6.70 -2.84 12.09
N SER A 127 5.86 -3.14 13.08
CA SER A 127 4.99 -2.15 13.75
C SER A 127 5.78 -1.01 14.40
N GLU A 128 7.01 -1.27 14.87
CA GLU A 128 7.91 -0.25 15.36
C GLU A 128 8.21 0.80 14.28
N ALA A 129 8.61 0.38 13.09
CA ALA A 129 8.85 1.29 11.97
C ALA A 129 7.58 2.07 11.60
N LEU A 130 6.43 1.39 11.53
CA LEU A 130 5.15 2.03 11.21
C LEU A 130 4.78 3.12 12.22
N SER A 131 5.04 2.89 13.52
CA SER A 131 4.78 3.89 14.56
C SER A 131 5.65 5.15 14.45
N HIS A 132 6.85 5.03 13.85
CA HIS A 132 7.70 6.18 13.55
C HIS A 132 7.29 6.89 12.26
N LEU A 133 6.85 6.14 11.25
CA LEU A 133 6.40 6.68 9.96
C LEU A 133 5.01 7.34 10.04
N CYS A 134 4.10 6.79 10.84
CA CYS A 134 2.73 7.26 11.03
C CYS A 134 2.42 7.42 12.52
N PRO A 135 3.04 8.40 13.20
CA PRO A 135 3.06 8.48 14.65
C PRO A 135 1.73 8.80 15.32
N ARG A 136 0.75 9.26 14.57
CA ARG A 136 -0.61 9.53 15.08
C ARG A 136 -1.49 8.30 15.09
N SER A 137 -1.19 7.35 14.21
CA SER A 137 -2.00 6.16 14.03
C SER A 137 -1.80 5.15 15.13
N THR A 138 -2.88 4.48 15.52
CA THR A 138 -2.89 3.37 16.48
C THR A 138 -2.97 2.02 15.78
N ASP A 139 -3.54 2.02 14.58
CA ASP A 139 -3.81 0.81 13.82
C ASP A 139 -3.19 0.90 12.43
N PHE A 140 -2.56 -0.21 12.02
CA PHE A 140 -1.80 -0.30 10.78
C PHE A 140 -2.21 -1.55 10.01
N LEU A 141 -2.56 -1.38 8.74
CA LEU A 141 -2.81 -2.45 7.80
C LEU A 141 -1.82 -2.36 6.65
N CYS A 142 -0.80 -3.24 6.68
CA CYS A 142 0.11 -3.44 5.56
C CYS A 142 -0.34 -4.64 4.73
N PHE A 143 -0.30 -4.51 3.40
CA PHE A 143 -0.72 -5.57 2.50
C PHE A 143 -0.09 -5.44 1.12
N LYS A 144 -0.10 -6.55 0.36
CA LYS A 144 0.49 -6.67 -0.97
C LYS A 144 1.97 -6.29 -0.98
N ASP A 145 2.74 -7.00 -0.15
CA ASP A 145 4.19 -6.85 -0.11
C ASP A 145 4.83 -7.37 -1.39
N LEU A 146 5.43 -6.45 -2.14
CA LEU A 146 6.29 -6.76 -3.26
C LEU A 146 7.74 -6.80 -2.78
N SER A 147 8.34 -7.99 -2.70
CA SER A 147 9.72 -8.21 -2.29
C SER A 147 10.56 -8.59 -3.50
N PHE A 148 11.68 -7.90 -3.70
CA PHE A 148 12.55 -8.13 -4.87
C PHE A 148 13.62 -9.18 -4.63
N HIS A 149 13.89 -9.57 -3.37
CA HIS A 149 14.91 -10.53 -2.97
C HIS A 149 16.28 -10.23 -3.61
N ASP A 150 16.62 -8.95 -3.68
CA ASP A 150 17.90 -8.44 -4.10
C ASP A 150 18.86 -8.27 -2.90
N ASP A 151 20.07 -7.80 -3.15
CA ASP A 151 21.11 -7.59 -2.13
C ASP A 151 20.70 -6.52 -1.09
N LYS A 152 19.73 -5.67 -1.42
CA LYS A 152 19.18 -4.62 -0.54
C LYS A 152 17.92 -5.03 0.18
N GLU A 153 17.42 -6.25 -0.04
CA GLU A 153 16.16 -6.73 0.53
C GLU A 153 14.99 -5.75 0.32
N LEU A 154 14.96 -5.09 -0.86
CA LEU A 154 13.94 -4.10 -1.14
C LEU A 154 12.55 -4.72 -1.10
N THR A 155 11.68 -4.11 -0.31
CA THR A 155 10.26 -4.46 -0.20
C THR A 155 9.40 -3.21 -0.31
N VAL A 156 8.28 -3.31 -1.00
CA VAL A 156 7.28 -2.24 -1.13
C VAL A 156 5.93 -2.77 -0.68
N SER A 157 5.32 -2.10 0.29
CA SER A 157 4.00 -2.48 0.85
C SER A 157 3.01 -1.35 0.68
N ASN A 158 1.74 -1.69 0.47
CA ASN A 158 0.66 -0.76 0.73
C ASN A 158 0.47 -0.58 2.24
N LEU A 159 0.22 0.64 2.66
CA LEU A 159 -0.10 0.96 4.05
C LEU A 159 -1.38 1.78 4.13
N TYR A 160 -2.31 1.30 4.95
CA TYR A 160 -3.42 2.04 5.51
C TYR A 160 -3.20 2.18 7.01
N ALA A 161 -3.15 3.43 7.50
CA ALA A 161 -2.99 3.69 8.92
C ALA A 161 -4.04 4.67 9.40
N HIS A 162 -4.62 4.39 10.57
CA HIS A 162 -5.72 5.18 11.14
C HIS A 162 -5.64 5.22 12.67
N HIS A 163 -6.42 6.12 13.25
CA HIS A 163 -6.71 6.14 14.68
C HIS A 163 -8.21 6.32 14.90
N THR A 164 -8.66 6.00 16.10
CA THR A 164 -10.05 6.17 16.49
C THR A 164 -10.20 7.44 17.35
N GLU A 165 -11.02 8.39 16.88
CA GLU A 165 -11.42 9.56 17.65
C GLU A 165 -12.74 9.32 18.37
N THR A 166 -12.79 9.74 19.64
CA THR A 166 -14.06 9.79 20.38
C THR A 166 -14.70 11.17 20.19
N ARG A 167 -15.84 11.21 19.51
CA ARG A 167 -16.60 12.44 19.29
C ARG A 167 -17.86 12.45 20.14
N TYR A 168 -18.15 13.62 20.72
CA TYR A 168 -19.36 13.84 21.51
C TYR A 168 -20.37 14.62 20.68
N ARG A 169 -21.52 14.01 20.42
CA ARG A 169 -22.61 14.65 19.66
C ARG A 169 -23.79 14.90 20.58
N THR A 170 -24.09 16.16 20.82
CA THR A 170 -25.27 16.55 21.63
C THR A 170 -26.44 16.87 20.71
N SER A 171 -27.57 16.17 20.91
CA SER A 171 -28.81 16.40 20.20
C SER A 171 -29.94 16.29 21.20
N ASN A 172 -30.86 17.28 21.22
CA ASN A 172 -32.01 17.34 22.14
C ASN A 172 -31.65 17.13 23.63
N GLY A 173 -30.51 17.70 24.07
CA GLY A 173 -30.07 17.59 25.47
C GLY A 173 -29.42 16.23 25.85
N HIS A 174 -29.38 15.29 24.93
CA HIS A 174 -28.69 14.01 25.14
C HIS A 174 -27.32 14.00 24.43
N THR A 175 -26.27 13.73 25.18
CA THR A 175 -24.91 13.56 24.64
C THR A 175 -24.70 12.09 24.30
N ARG A 176 -24.38 11.80 23.04
CA ARG A 176 -23.95 10.46 22.58
C ARG A 176 -22.45 10.49 22.29
N THR A 177 -21.78 9.44 22.72
CA THR A 177 -20.39 9.17 22.35
C THR A 177 -20.36 8.38 21.06
N GLU A 178 -19.61 8.85 20.08
CA GLU A 178 -19.40 8.21 18.78
C GLU A 178 -17.90 7.96 18.59
N HIS A 179 -17.53 6.74 18.25
CA HIS A 179 -16.17 6.39 17.87
C HIS A 179 -16.06 6.46 16.34
N VAL A 180 -15.21 7.37 15.87
CA VAL A 180 -15.02 7.62 14.43
C VAL A 180 -13.61 7.25 14.07
N GLU A 181 -13.47 6.37 13.09
CA GLU A 181 -12.17 6.05 12.49
C GLU A 181 -11.72 7.22 11.61
N VAL A 182 -10.50 7.67 11.83
CA VAL A 182 -9.88 8.77 11.08
C VAL A 182 -8.66 8.24 10.38
N THR A 183 -8.67 8.29 9.06
CA THR A 183 -7.52 7.92 8.23
C THR A 183 -6.41 8.93 8.39
N ASP A 184 -5.24 8.47 8.82
CA ASP A 184 -4.03 9.29 8.95
C ASP A 184 -3.12 9.14 7.75
N PHE A 185 -3.05 7.92 7.19
CA PHE A 185 -2.15 7.62 6.10
C PHE A 185 -2.77 6.60 5.13
N LEU A 186 -2.61 6.87 3.84
CA LEU A 186 -2.94 5.96 2.74
C LEU A 186 -1.87 6.12 1.67
N GLY A 187 -1.11 5.05 1.42
CA GLY A 187 0.00 5.12 0.48
C GLY A 187 0.89 3.89 0.52
N GLN A 188 2.20 4.10 0.34
CA GLN A 188 3.20 3.04 0.26
C GLN A 188 4.28 3.20 1.31
N VAL A 189 4.84 2.07 1.73
CA VAL A 189 6.06 2.00 2.54
C VAL A 189 7.10 1.18 1.79
N PHE A 190 8.28 1.77 1.63
CA PHE A 190 9.47 1.13 1.10
C PHE A 190 10.36 0.72 2.27
N SER A 191 10.91 -0.48 2.22
CA SER A 191 11.90 -0.98 3.17
C SER A 191 13.11 -1.49 2.41
N LEU A 192 14.32 -1.06 2.79
CA LEU A 192 15.55 -1.54 2.19
C LEU A 192 16.69 -1.61 3.21
N CYS A 193 17.64 -2.54 3.00
CA CYS A 193 18.87 -2.64 3.77
C CYS A 193 19.96 -1.80 3.12
N LEU A 194 20.60 -0.95 3.92
CA LEU A 194 21.73 -0.13 3.47
C LEU A 194 23.05 -0.75 3.91
N PRO A 195 24.12 -0.64 3.10
CA PRO A 195 25.45 -1.13 3.44
C PRO A 195 26.20 -0.16 4.39
N ILE A 196 25.52 0.35 5.40
CA ILE A 196 26.04 1.32 6.37
C ILE A 196 25.97 0.77 7.79
N ASN A 197 26.85 1.29 8.66
CA ASN A 197 26.74 1.09 10.11
C ASN A 197 26.20 2.38 10.72
N PHE A 198 24.89 2.42 10.93
CA PHE A 198 24.22 3.54 11.60
C PHE A 198 24.03 3.22 13.09
N SER A 199 24.42 4.14 13.97
CA SER A 199 24.20 4.01 15.41
C SER A 199 22.93 4.73 15.80
N GLY A 200 22.07 4.05 16.57
CA GLY A 200 20.78 4.60 16.99
C GLY A 200 19.75 4.62 15.89
N HIS A 201 18.97 5.71 15.81
CA HIS A 201 17.99 5.91 14.73
C HIS A 201 17.93 7.36 14.23
N LEU A 202 17.40 7.52 13.03
CA LEU A 202 17.13 8.79 12.37
C LEU A 202 15.69 8.82 11.87
N ARG A 203 15.03 9.95 12.05
CA ARG A 203 13.67 10.19 11.54
C ARG A 203 13.63 11.54 10.82
N VAL A 204 13.19 11.54 9.56
CA VAL A 204 12.93 12.74 8.76
C VAL A 204 11.43 12.85 8.55
N VAL A 205 10.84 13.94 8.95
CA VAL A 205 9.39 14.16 8.91
C VAL A 205 9.05 15.48 8.23
N PRO A 206 7.96 15.54 7.42
CA PRO A 206 7.58 16.76 6.73
C PRO A 206 7.05 17.81 7.70
N THR A 207 7.34 19.08 7.41
CA THR A 207 6.64 20.22 7.99
C THR A 207 5.48 20.61 7.07
N LYS A 208 4.28 20.83 7.59
CA LYS A 208 3.16 21.30 6.78
C LYS A 208 3.16 22.81 6.77
N LYS A 209 3.44 23.41 5.61
CA LYS A 209 3.25 24.84 5.40
C LYS A 209 1.76 25.13 5.18
N SER A 210 1.16 25.98 5.98
CA SER A 210 -0.15 26.56 5.67
C SER A 210 0.02 27.67 4.62
N PHE A 211 -0.86 27.72 3.63
CA PHE A 211 -0.83 28.74 2.57
C PHE A 211 -0.87 30.19 3.11
N LEU A 212 -1.49 30.42 4.26
CA LEU A 212 -1.64 31.75 4.87
C LEU A 212 -0.67 32.03 6.01
N PHE A 213 -0.16 31.01 6.67
CA PHE A 213 0.77 31.13 7.78
C PHE A 213 1.75 29.97 7.73
N LYS A 214 3.06 30.26 7.80
CA LYS A 214 4.11 29.23 8.00
C LYS A 214 3.87 28.56 9.37
N ARG A 215 2.94 27.65 9.45
CA ARG A 215 2.57 26.98 10.68
C ARG A 215 3.00 25.54 10.58
N GLU A 216 3.95 25.15 11.41
CA GLU A 216 4.22 23.75 11.65
C GLU A 216 2.92 23.08 12.11
N VAL A 217 2.47 22.05 11.38
CA VAL A 217 1.36 21.24 11.85
C VAL A 217 1.96 20.15 12.76
N ASN A 218 2.22 20.54 13.99
CA ASN A 218 2.73 19.65 15.05
C ASN A 218 1.78 18.51 15.45
N GLY A 219 0.61 18.35 14.79
CA GLY A 219 -0.39 17.35 15.16
C GLY A 219 -0.16 15.96 14.57
N VAL A 220 0.40 15.87 13.36
CA VAL A 220 0.57 14.59 12.63
C VAL A 220 1.95 13.99 12.91
N TYR A 221 2.99 14.82 12.93
CA TYR A 221 4.36 14.41 13.21
C TYR A 221 4.86 15.13 14.46
N PRO A 222 4.82 14.48 15.64
CA PRO A 222 5.30 15.06 16.88
C PRO A 222 6.81 15.34 16.79
N GLY A 223 7.26 16.33 17.56
CA GLY A 223 8.67 16.67 17.73
C GLY A 223 9.54 15.52 18.24
N ALA A 224 10.69 15.85 18.79
CA ALA A 224 11.62 14.87 19.35
C ALA A 224 10.95 13.93 20.36
N ARG A 225 11.29 12.64 20.31
CA ARG A 225 10.74 11.57 21.15
C ARG A 225 11.84 10.91 21.94
N GLY A 226 11.60 10.71 23.22
CA GLY A 226 12.55 10.03 24.11
C GLY A 226 13.90 10.73 24.14
N ASP A 227 14.92 10.07 23.63
CA ASP A 227 16.32 10.52 23.53
C ASP A 227 16.68 11.17 22.18
N GLU A 228 15.68 11.38 21.30
CA GLU A 228 15.89 12.09 20.04
C GLU A 228 16.27 13.55 20.26
N VAL A 229 17.23 14.03 19.51
CA VAL A 229 17.56 15.44 19.34
C VAL A 229 17.20 15.91 17.96
N GLN A 230 16.73 17.15 17.85
CA GLN A 230 16.51 17.77 16.55
C GLN A 230 17.82 18.31 16.01
N ILE A 231 18.14 18.03 14.77
CA ILE A 231 19.28 18.61 14.07
C ILE A 231 18.80 19.49 12.93
N GLU A 232 19.51 20.58 12.72
CA GLU A 232 19.28 21.50 11.61
C GLU A 232 20.35 21.28 10.54
N THR A 233 19.92 21.44 9.29
CA THR A 233 20.82 21.47 8.12
C THR A 233 21.37 22.86 7.91
N GLU A 234 22.45 22.98 7.14
CA GLU A 234 23.03 24.29 6.78
C GLU A 234 22.10 25.13 5.89
N ASP A 235 21.24 24.49 5.10
CA ASP A 235 20.25 25.17 4.25
C ASP A 235 18.94 25.38 5.01
N ILE A 236 18.62 26.66 5.26
CA ILE A 236 17.39 27.08 5.95
C ILE A 236 16.14 26.57 5.23
N ARG A 237 16.16 26.46 3.89
CA ARG A 237 15.01 25.98 3.11
C ARG A 237 14.67 24.53 3.46
N ASN A 238 15.68 23.71 3.68
CA ASN A 238 15.48 22.33 4.11
C ASN A 238 14.80 22.28 5.48
N ASN A 239 15.26 23.09 6.44
CA ASN A 239 14.69 23.17 7.78
C ASN A 239 13.24 23.73 7.80
N GLU A 240 12.82 24.41 6.74
CA GLU A 240 11.43 24.84 6.55
C GLU A 240 10.53 23.75 5.97
N ASN A 241 11.08 22.76 5.26
CA ASN A 241 10.33 21.72 4.56
C ASN A 241 10.20 20.43 5.39
N TYR A 242 11.20 20.11 6.21
CA TYR A 242 11.20 18.92 7.05
C TYR A 242 12.01 19.12 8.34
N ASN A 243 11.67 18.34 9.36
CA ASN A 243 12.43 18.24 10.60
C ASN A 243 13.21 16.93 10.63
N ILE A 244 14.41 16.97 11.15
CA ILE A 244 15.28 15.81 11.31
C ILE A 244 15.47 15.56 12.82
N TYR A 245 15.18 14.33 13.24
CA TYR A 245 15.38 13.87 14.61
C TYR A 245 16.29 12.65 14.61
N CYS A 246 17.21 12.57 15.56
CA CYS A 246 18.12 11.42 15.67
C CYS A 246 18.52 11.18 17.12
N THR A 247 18.98 9.98 17.42
CA THR A 247 19.56 9.62 18.74
C THR A 247 21.09 9.72 18.72
N ASP A 248 21.72 9.67 17.54
CA ASP A 248 23.18 9.88 17.33
C ASP A 248 23.40 10.91 16.23
N GLU A 249 23.75 12.13 16.62
CA GLU A 249 23.96 13.25 15.70
C GLU A 249 25.11 13.01 14.73
N LEU A 250 26.21 12.37 15.17
CA LEU A 250 27.36 12.12 14.32
C LEU A 250 27.04 11.14 13.18
N SER A 251 26.35 10.05 13.50
CA SER A 251 25.89 9.09 12.50
C SER A 251 24.84 9.72 11.56
N ALA A 252 23.94 10.55 12.09
CA ALA A 252 22.96 11.25 11.29
C ALA A 252 23.59 12.21 10.29
N ARG A 253 24.55 13.06 10.71
CA ARG A 253 25.26 14.01 9.83
C ARG A 253 26.10 13.31 8.75
N LYS A 254 26.68 12.15 9.05
CA LYS A 254 27.37 11.35 8.05
C LYS A 254 26.45 10.75 6.98
N PHE A 255 25.23 10.38 7.42
CA PHE A 255 24.22 9.80 6.52
C PHE A 255 23.55 10.87 5.64
N LEU A 256 23.30 12.07 6.17
CA LEU A 256 22.58 13.16 5.50
C LEU A 256 23.51 13.92 4.53
N THR A 257 23.82 13.29 3.40
CA THR A 257 24.61 13.96 2.36
C THR A 257 23.81 15.04 1.64
N PRO A 258 24.45 16.02 1.00
CA PRO A 258 23.77 17.07 0.22
C PRO A 258 22.80 16.50 -0.83
N LYS A 259 23.18 15.40 -1.49
CA LYS A 259 22.35 14.72 -2.49
C LYS A 259 21.07 14.15 -1.87
N MET A 260 21.15 13.58 -0.66
CA MET A 260 19.99 13.09 0.08
C MET A 260 19.07 14.23 0.52
N LEU A 261 19.64 15.30 1.03
CA LEU A 261 18.86 16.45 1.48
C LEU A 261 18.10 17.10 0.31
N GLU A 262 18.74 17.22 -0.87
CA GLU A 262 18.09 17.68 -2.08
C GLU A 262 16.95 16.74 -2.53
N TRP A 263 17.16 15.43 -2.42
CA TRP A 263 16.13 14.45 -2.73
C TRP A 263 14.95 14.54 -1.75
N PHE A 264 15.21 14.65 -0.45
CA PHE A 264 14.16 14.85 0.54
C PHE A 264 13.36 16.11 0.26
N ASP A 265 13.99 17.22 -0.04
CA ASP A 265 13.32 18.49 -0.35
C ASP A 265 12.40 18.35 -1.57
N ARG A 266 12.86 17.67 -2.63
CA ARG A 266 12.07 17.41 -3.82
C ARG A 266 10.88 16.49 -3.53
N GLN A 267 11.08 15.39 -2.82
CA GLN A 267 10.01 14.42 -2.53
C GLN A 267 8.98 14.99 -1.55
N ILE A 268 9.42 15.64 -0.48
CA ILE A 268 8.51 16.24 0.52
C ILE A 268 7.69 17.38 -0.07
N SER A 269 8.23 18.11 -1.04
CA SER A 269 7.49 19.18 -1.74
C SER A 269 6.34 18.64 -2.59
N GLN A 270 6.46 17.40 -3.08
CA GLN A 270 5.47 16.74 -3.96
C GLN A 270 4.52 15.84 -3.18
N ASN A 271 5.03 15.09 -2.20
CA ASN A 271 4.30 14.09 -1.45
C ASN A 271 4.63 14.22 0.04
N ALA A 272 3.67 13.96 0.92
CA ALA A 272 4.00 13.80 2.34
C ALA A 272 4.83 12.54 2.53
N MET A 273 6.14 12.72 2.74
CA MET A 273 7.10 11.64 2.92
C MET A 273 7.64 11.66 4.36
N CYS A 274 7.76 10.48 4.96
CA CYS A 274 8.48 10.29 6.21
C CYS A 274 9.55 9.21 6.02
N VAL A 275 10.71 9.42 6.64
CA VAL A 275 11.85 8.48 6.61
C VAL A 275 12.17 8.05 8.01
N PHE A 276 12.40 6.76 8.19
CA PHE A 276 12.90 6.17 9.43
C PHE A 276 14.05 5.23 9.13
N LEU A 277 15.21 5.48 9.72
CA LEU A 277 16.39 4.64 9.61
C LEU A 277 16.76 4.13 11.00
N LYS A 278 16.93 2.83 11.13
CA LYS A 278 17.43 2.19 12.34
C LYS A 278 18.41 1.08 11.97
N ASP A 279 19.60 1.10 12.57
CA ASP A 279 20.69 0.17 12.26
C ASP A 279 21.04 0.21 10.76
N LYS A 280 20.62 -0.80 10.00
CA LYS A 280 20.85 -0.91 8.54
C LYS A 280 19.55 -0.79 7.73
N LYS A 281 18.40 -0.75 8.40
CA LYS A 281 17.09 -0.74 7.73
C LYS A 281 16.56 0.67 7.58
N LEU A 282 16.36 1.05 6.33
CA LEU A 282 15.70 2.29 5.93
C LEU A 282 14.24 2.00 5.59
N PHE A 283 13.34 2.79 6.14
CA PHE A 283 11.91 2.78 5.83
C PHE A 283 11.51 4.15 5.32
N ILE A 284 10.76 4.18 4.22
CA ILE A 284 10.27 5.42 3.61
C ILE A 284 8.78 5.27 3.40
N SER A 285 7.96 6.14 3.98
CA SER A 285 6.54 6.21 3.67
C SER A 285 6.24 7.34 2.72
N LEU A 286 5.38 7.08 1.73
CA LEU A 286 4.88 8.08 0.78
C LEU A 286 3.36 8.10 0.84
N TYR A 287 2.79 9.25 1.22
CA TYR A 287 1.35 9.47 1.16
C TYR A 287 0.95 9.80 -0.27
N THR A 288 0.23 8.90 -0.92
CA THR A 288 -0.16 9.04 -2.33
C THR A 288 -1.68 9.04 -2.55
N ASP A 289 -2.46 8.86 -1.47
CA ASP A 289 -3.92 8.67 -1.50
C ASP A 289 -4.38 7.53 -2.44
N ARG A 290 -3.50 6.56 -2.67
CA ARG A 290 -3.76 5.38 -3.51
C ARG A 290 -2.84 4.23 -3.12
N TYR A 291 -3.27 3.03 -3.46
CA TYR A 291 -2.45 1.81 -3.32
C TYR A 291 -1.70 1.48 -4.61
N ILE A 292 -0.56 0.79 -4.46
CA ILE A 292 0.09 0.12 -5.59
C ILE A 292 -0.73 -1.12 -5.93
N PHE A 293 -0.97 -1.34 -7.21
CA PHE A 293 -1.72 -2.50 -7.71
C PHE A 293 -3.07 -2.71 -7.02
N PRO A 294 -3.98 -1.71 -7.05
CA PRO A 294 -5.30 -1.87 -6.49
C PRO A 294 -6.07 -2.95 -7.27
N THR A 295 -6.63 -3.91 -6.54
CA THR A 295 -7.51 -4.90 -7.15
C THR A 295 -8.74 -4.22 -7.75
N PRO A 296 -9.11 -4.52 -9.00
CA PRO A 296 -10.30 -3.96 -9.62
C PRO A 296 -11.57 -4.25 -8.81
N GLN A 297 -12.32 -3.18 -8.49
CA GLN A 297 -13.54 -3.25 -7.70
C GLN A 297 -14.81 -3.03 -8.53
N LYS A 298 -14.67 -2.68 -9.82
CA LYS A 298 -15.78 -2.43 -10.72
C LYS A 298 -15.72 -3.39 -11.92
N PRO A 299 -16.88 -3.82 -12.45
CA PRO A 299 -16.92 -4.68 -13.63
C PRO A 299 -16.17 -4.11 -14.84
N GLU A 300 -16.23 -2.77 -15.03
CA GLU A 300 -15.57 -2.08 -16.13
C GLU A 300 -14.04 -2.17 -16.03
N ASP A 301 -13.50 -2.05 -14.82
CA ASP A 301 -12.05 -2.16 -14.56
C ASP A 301 -11.58 -3.61 -14.76
N ILE A 302 -12.42 -4.60 -14.40
CA ILE A 302 -12.14 -6.02 -14.64
C ILE A 302 -12.09 -6.32 -16.15
N ASP A 303 -12.96 -5.72 -16.95
CA ASP A 303 -12.96 -5.90 -18.41
C ASP A 303 -11.70 -5.34 -19.07
N GLN A 304 -11.07 -4.34 -18.45
CA GLN A 304 -9.85 -3.70 -18.94
C GLN A 304 -8.57 -4.33 -18.40
N LEU A 305 -8.66 -5.39 -17.57
CA LEU A 305 -7.48 -6.10 -17.08
C LEU A 305 -6.63 -6.62 -18.23
N SER A 306 -5.34 -6.31 -18.20
CA SER A 306 -4.36 -6.67 -19.24
C SER A 306 -2.99 -6.76 -18.58
N LEU A 307 -2.17 -7.74 -19.00
CA LEU A 307 -0.80 -7.86 -18.51
C LEU A 307 0.05 -6.66 -18.91
N VAL A 308 -0.17 -6.12 -20.11
CA VAL A 308 0.52 -4.92 -20.61
C VAL A 308 0.17 -3.70 -19.76
N SER A 309 -1.11 -3.53 -19.40
CA SER A 309 -1.53 -2.45 -18.52
C SER A 309 -0.87 -2.54 -17.14
N GLU A 310 -0.82 -3.74 -16.55
CA GLU A 310 -0.19 -3.96 -15.25
C GLU A 310 1.35 -3.79 -15.31
N TYR A 311 1.97 -4.20 -16.42
CA TYR A 311 3.39 -3.93 -16.67
C TYR A 311 3.70 -2.42 -16.70
N HIS A 312 2.86 -1.61 -17.36
CA HIS A 312 3.05 -0.16 -17.37
C HIS A 312 2.84 0.48 -15.99
N LYS A 313 1.92 -0.06 -15.17
CA LYS A 313 1.78 0.36 -13.78
C LYS A 313 3.03 0.01 -12.97
N LEU A 314 3.55 -1.22 -13.13
CA LEU A 314 4.78 -1.66 -12.48
C LEU A 314 5.96 -0.76 -12.86
N CYS A 315 6.15 -0.42 -14.14
CA CYS A 315 7.22 0.46 -14.59
C CYS A 315 7.18 1.84 -13.95
N ARG A 316 5.99 2.41 -13.74
CA ARG A 316 5.85 3.71 -13.06
C ARG A 316 6.27 3.66 -11.60
N GLU A 317 5.86 2.63 -10.88
CA GLU A 317 6.25 2.45 -9.48
C GLU A 317 7.75 2.13 -9.37
N LEU A 318 8.30 1.38 -10.32
CA LEU A 318 9.74 1.09 -10.41
C LEU A 318 10.60 2.33 -10.66
N ALA A 319 10.09 3.35 -11.34
CA ALA A 319 10.83 4.60 -11.54
C ALA A 319 11.18 5.27 -10.20
N LEU A 320 10.23 5.30 -9.26
CA LEU A 320 10.47 5.79 -7.91
C LEU A 320 11.44 4.90 -7.13
N ILE A 321 11.30 3.59 -7.25
CA ILE A 321 12.21 2.63 -6.62
C ILE A 321 13.65 2.82 -7.12
N LYS A 322 13.83 2.98 -8.44
CA LYS A 322 15.13 3.28 -9.04
C LYS A 322 15.74 4.57 -8.49
N GLU A 323 14.93 5.60 -8.37
CA GLU A 323 15.37 6.89 -7.82
C GLU A 323 15.86 6.74 -6.37
N ILE A 324 15.08 6.05 -5.53
CA ILE A 324 15.43 5.76 -4.14
C ILE A 324 16.76 4.96 -4.06
N THR A 325 16.87 3.88 -4.82
CA THR A 325 18.09 3.03 -4.79
C THR A 325 19.33 3.76 -5.31
N ALA A 326 19.21 4.58 -6.36
CA ALA A 326 20.33 5.32 -6.93
C ALA A 326 20.91 6.38 -5.97
N ILE A 327 20.10 6.93 -5.07
CA ILE A 327 20.58 7.88 -4.06
C ILE A 327 21.51 7.19 -3.08
N PHE A 328 21.17 5.95 -2.68
CA PHE A 328 21.92 5.18 -1.71
C PHE A 328 23.06 4.33 -2.33
N GLU A 329 23.13 4.20 -3.66
CA GLU A 329 24.24 3.53 -4.36
C GLU A 329 25.49 4.41 -4.47
N GLY A 330 25.33 5.71 -4.58
CA GLY A 330 26.43 6.66 -4.72
C GLY A 330 27.29 6.84 -3.47
N GLU A 331 26.92 6.25 -2.34
CA GLU A 331 27.61 6.37 -1.05
C GLU A 331 28.44 5.12 -0.69
N ALA A 332 28.36 4.05 -1.49
CA ALA A 332 29.10 2.80 -1.26
C ALA A 332 30.43 2.74 -2.02
N SER A 333 30.86 3.81 -2.71
CA SER A 333 32.13 3.89 -3.46
C SER A 333 33.17 4.78 -2.78
#